data_b52c0812f2f996d4fa6ebcf3fa349c23
#
_entry.id   b52c0812f2f996d4fa6ebcf3fa349c23
#
_cell.length_a   1.000
_cell.length_b   1.000
_cell.length_c   1.000
_cell.angle_alpha   90.00
_cell.angle_beta   90.00
_cell.angle_gamma   90.00
#
_symmetry.space_group_name_H-M   'P 1'
#
loop_
_entity.id
_entity.type
_entity.pdbx_description
1 polymer ?
#
loop_
_entity_poly.entity_id
_entity_poly.type
_entity_poly.pdbx_seq_one_letter_code
_entity_poly.pdbx_strand_id
1 'polypeptide(L)'
;MAENQQAAAGSENQNQAQFALQRIYVKDLSFESPNSPVVFQEQWKPQVNLDLNTAHNKVSDNQYEVVLSLTVTAKIGEKVAYIVEIQQAGVFLVAGIEGPQLGQMLGAYCPTILFPYAREAIDGVVNKGSFPALMLAPVNFDAIYAQALQRKQEEATGEAGEEQKTH
;
A
#
# COMPACT_ATOMS: atom_id res chain seq x y z
N MET A 1 -49.27 -21.63 -37.95
CA MET A 1 -49.25 -21.52 -36.48
C MET A 1 -47.80 -21.71 -36.01
N ALA A 2 -47.17 -20.63 -35.74
CA ALA A 2 -45.82 -20.60 -35.16
C ALA A 2 -45.91 -19.80 -33.85
N GLU A 3 -45.87 -20.53 -32.74
CA GLU A 3 -45.88 -19.90 -31.44
C GLU A 3 -44.49 -19.35 -31.09
N ASN A 4 -44.50 -18.11 -30.86
CA ASN A 4 -43.40 -17.26 -30.42
C ASN A 4 -43.13 -17.57 -28.94
N GLN A 5 -42.08 -18.33 -28.61
CA GLN A 5 -41.54 -18.41 -27.25
C GLN A 5 -40.42 -17.40 -27.10
N GLN A 6 -40.78 -16.25 -26.69
CA GLN A 6 -39.89 -15.22 -26.20
C GLN A 6 -39.42 -15.62 -24.78
N ALA A 7 -38.27 -16.28 -24.72
CA ALA A 7 -37.63 -16.58 -23.45
C ALA A 7 -37.18 -15.25 -22.81
N ALA A 8 -37.76 -14.96 -21.68
CA ALA A 8 -37.32 -13.88 -20.78
C ALA A 8 -35.88 -14.19 -20.35
N ALA A 9 -34.94 -13.42 -20.86
CA ALA A 9 -33.61 -13.34 -20.30
C ALA A 9 -33.71 -12.65 -18.93
N GLY A 10 -33.76 -13.47 -17.91
CA GLY A 10 -33.82 -13.03 -16.52
C GLY A 10 -32.58 -12.17 -16.17
N SER A 11 -32.86 -11.12 -15.50
CA SER A 11 -31.93 -10.25 -14.80
C SER A 11 -31.20 -10.98 -13.65
N GLU A 12 -30.28 -11.86 -13.95
CA GLU A 12 -29.40 -12.55 -12.98
C GLU A 12 -27.96 -12.08 -13.12
N ASN A 13 -27.66 -10.79 -12.90
CA ASN A 13 -26.26 -10.37 -12.93
C ASN A 13 -25.96 -9.15 -12.03
N GLN A 14 -26.66 -8.97 -10.91
CA GLN A 14 -26.40 -7.84 -10.01
C GLN A 14 -25.54 -8.18 -8.78
N ASN A 15 -25.03 -9.40 -8.63
CA ASN A 15 -24.27 -9.78 -7.44
C ASN A 15 -22.95 -10.53 -7.73
N GLN A 16 -22.34 -10.32 -8.90
CA GLN A 16 -21.01 -10.83 -9.16
C GLN A 16 -19.97 -9.88 -8.56
N ALA A 17 -19.05 -10.45 -7.75
CA ALA A 17 -17.90 -9.72 -7.26
C ALA A 17 -17.09 -9.16 -8.43
N GLN A 18 -16.82 -7.86 -8.42
CA GLN A 18 -16.03 -7.16 -9.43
C GLN A 18 -14.83 -6.49 -8.78
N PHE A 19 -13.68 -6.65 -9.41
CA PHE A 19 -12.45 -5.95 -9.06
C PHE A 19 -11.81 -5.38 -10.32
N ALA A 20 -11.46 -4.11 -10.30
CA ALA A 20 -10.72 -3.47 -11.39
C ALA A 20 -9.83 -2.36 -10.86
N LEU A 21 -8.60 -2.33 -11.35
CA LEU A 21 -7.72 -1.18 -11.18
C LEU A 21 -8.09 -0.13 -12.23
N GLN A 22 -8.51 1.05 -11.78
CA GLN A 22 -8.94 2.14 -12.65
C GLN A 22 -7.84 3.18 -12.89
N ARG A 23 -6.99 3.41 -11.88
CA ARG A 23 -5.92 4.40 -11.96
C ARG A 23 -4.78 4.07 -11.01
N ILE A 24 -3.54 4.29 -11.47
CA ILE A 24 -2.33 4.31 -10.63
C ILE A 24 -1.68 5.68 -10.80
N TYR A 25 -1.23 6.26 -9.69
CA TYR A 25 -0.57 7.58 -9.72
C TYR A 25 0.33 7.78 -8.50
N VAL A 26 1.32 8.64 -8.67
CA VAL A 26 2.12 9.16 -7.56
C VAL A 26 1.37 10.32 -6.94
N LYS A 27 1.03 10.21 -5.66
CA LYS A 27 0.31 11.26 -4.92
C LYS A 27 1.30 12.25 -4.31
N ASP A 28 2.44 11.77 -3.84
CA ASP A 28 3.54 12.57 -3.33
C ASP A 28 4.86 11.83 -3.51
N LEU A 29 5.95 12.56 -3.76
CA LEU A 29 7.29 12.01 -3.90
C LEU A 29 8.31 13.06 -3.51
N SER A 30 9.17 12.72 -2.56
CA SER A 30 10.30 13.55 -2.16
C SER A 30 11.60 12.76 -2.13
N PHE A 31 12.70 13.43 -2.42
CA PHE A 31 14.06 12.92 -2.35
C PHE A 31 14.95 13.95 -1.70
N GLU A 32 15.70 13.54 -0.70
CA GLU A 32 16.67 14.38 0.01
C GLU A 32 18.02 13.67 0.11
N SER A 33 19.10 14.40 -0.14
CA SER A 33 20.47 13.94 0.07
C SER A 33 21.26 14.99 0.89
N PRO A 34 21.06 15.03 2.21
CA PRO A 34 21.49 16.15 3.06
C PRO A 34 23.00 16.22 3.23
N ASN A 35 23.75 15.13 3.01
CA ASN A 35 25.20 15.08 3.15
C ASN A 35 25.94 15.00 1.80
N SER A 36 25.26 15.27 0.69
CA SER A 36 25.92 15.45 -0.61
C SER A 36 26.63 16.82 -0.66
N PRO A 37 27.80 16.93 -1.31
CA PRO A 37 28.51 15.89 -2.06
C PRO A 37 29.47 15.02 -1.21
N VAL A 38 29.66 15.33 0.08
CA VAL A 38 30.67 14.67 0.93
C VAL A 38 30.44 13.17 1.03
N VAL A 39 29.18 12.74 1.08
CA VAL A 39 28.81 11.32 1.17
C VAL A 39 29.30 10.48 0.00
N PHE A 40 29.57 11.08 -1.18
CA PHE A 40 30.11 10.38 -2.35
C PHE A 40 31.56 9.98 -2.21
N GLN A 41 32.29 10.52 -1.21
CA GLN A 41 33.67 10.13 -0.91
C GLN A 41 33.74 8.92 0.02
N GLU A 42 32.63 8.53 0.63
CA GLU A 42 32.54 7.39 1.52
C GLU A 42 32.41 6.08 0.74
N GLN A 43 32.91 4.99 1.33
CA GLN A 43 32.66 3.67 0.75
C GLN A 43 31.18 3.33 0.81
N TRP A 44 30.59 2.92 -0.31
CA TRP A 44 29.17 2.59 -0.40
C TRP A 44 28.85 1.29 0.33
N LYS A 45 28.52 1.38 1.62
CA LYS A 45 28.04 0.30 2.49
C LYS A 45 26.87 0.82 3.33
N PRO A 46 25.73 1.12 2.71
CA PRO A 46 24.63 1.73 3.41
C PRO A 46 23.89 0.72 4.31
N GLN A 47 23.42 1.23 5.45
CA GLN A 47 22.31 0.64 6.19
C GLN A 47 21.01 1.26 5.67
N VAL A 48 20.10 0.42 5.20
CA VAL A 48 18.82 0.84 4.62
C VAL A 48 17.70 0.47 5.58
N ASN A 49 16.90 1.46 5.94
CA ASN A 49 15.65 1.28 6.67
C ASN A 49 14.47 1.56 5.75
N LEU A 50 13.44 0.72 5.81
CA LEU A 50 12.18 0.87 5.11
C LEU A 50 11.04 0.95 6.11
N ASP A 51 10.35 2.08 6.15
CA ASP A 51 9.08 2.25 6.84
C ASP A 51 7.94 2.19 5.82
N LEU A 52 6.88 1.48 6.17
CA LEU A 52 5.77 1.19 5.28
C LEU A 52 4.45 1.43 5.99
N ASN A 53 3.52 2.10 5.32
CA ASN A 53 2.15 2.28 5.77
C ASN A 53 1.17 2.15 4.60
N THR A 54 -0.01 1.62 4.88
CA THR A 54 -1.13 1.54 3.93
C THR A 54 -2.35 2.25 4.49
N ALA A 55 -3.03 3.00 3.64
CA ALA A 55 -4.28 3.65 3.97
C ALA A 55 -5.27 3.49 2.81
N HIS A 56 -6.55 3.55 3.11
CA HIS A 56 -7.59 3.51 2.09
C HIS A 56 -8.79 4.34 2.51
N ASN A 57 -9.50 4.86 1.54
CA ASN A 57 -10.74 5.58 1.72
C ASN A 57 -11.72 5.33 0.57
N LYS A 58 -13.00 5.40 0.88
CA LYS A 58 -14.05 5.31 -0.13
C LYS A 58 -14.15 6.65 -0.86
N VAL A 59 -14.05 6.61 -2.19
CA VAL A 59 -14.14 7.79 -3.07
C VAL A 59 -15.58 8.00 -3.55
N SER A 60 -16.21 6.93 -3.96
CA SER A 60 -17.61 6.89 -4.39
C SER A 60 -18.16 5.46 -4.22
N ASP A 61 -19.37 5.20 -4.72
CA ASP A 61 -19.92 3.84 -4.65
C ASP A 61 -19.01 2.85 -5.38
N ASN A 62 -18.58 1.82 -4.63
CA ASN A 62 -17.68 0.76 -5.08
C ASN A 62 -16.29 1.22 -5.53
N GLN A 63 -15.93 2.50 -5.35
CA GLN A 63 -14.60 3.02 -5.68
C GLN A 63 -13.83 3.37 -4.41
N TYR A 64 -12.60 2.89 -4.34
CA TYR A 64 -11.70 3.08 -3.21
C TYR A 64 -10.35 3.60 -3.69
N GLU A 65 -9.85 4.63 -3.03
CA GLU A 65 -8.43 4.99 -3.11
C GLU A 65 -7.65 4.15 -2.11
N VAL A 66 -6.56 3.55 -2.56
CA VAL A 66 -5.57 2.92 -1.70
C VAL A 66 -4.25 3.65 -1.87
N VAL A 67 -3.63 4.01 -0.76
CA VAL A 67 -2.34 4.72 -0.72
C VAL A 67 -1.33 3.85 -0.01
N LEU A 68 -0.24 3.54 -0.70
CA LEU A 68 0.94 2.90 -0.16
C LEU A 68 2.00 3.97 0.07
N SER A 69 2.35 4.20 1.34
CA SER A 69 3.39 5.13 1.76
C SER A 69 4.65 4.37 2.11
N LEU A 70 5.77 4.69 1.48
CA LEU A 70 7.08 4.14 1.77
C LEU A 70 8.05 5.27 2.12
N THR A 71 8.82 5.08 3.19
CA THR A 71 9.94 5.94 3.54
C THR A 71 11.21 5.09 3.57
N VAL A 72 12.16 5.41 2.72
CA VAL A 72 13.46 4.75 2.65
C VAL A 72 14.53 5.70 3.15
N THR A 73 15.29 5.27 4.15
CA THR A 73 16.44 6.00 4.67
C THR A 73 17.69 5.15 4.49
N ALA A 74 18.68 5.67 3.76
CA ALA A 74 19.99 5.03 3.62
C ALA A 74 21.04 5.83 4.39
N LYS A 75 21.80 5.15 5.25
CA LYS A 75 22.87 5.74 6.07
C LYS A 75 24.20 5.06 5.82
N ILE A 76 25.27 5.84 5.83
CA ILE A 76 26.66 5.36 5.89
C ILE A 76 27.22 5.81 7.24
N GLY A 77 27.38 4.88 8.19
CA GLY A 77 27.66 5.22 9.58
C GLY A 77 26.55 6.13 10.15
N GLU A 78 26.95 7.26 10.70
CA GLU A 78 26.00 8.26 11.24
C GLU A 78 25.42 9.23 10.17
N LYS A 79 25.96 9.22 8.95
CA LYS A 79 25.55 10.15 7.89
C LYS A 79 24.38 9.59 7.09
N VAL A 80 23.34 10.39 6.93
CA VAL A 80 22.24 10.08 6.01
C VAL A 80 22.72 10.33 4.59
N ALA A 81 22.77 9.28 3.77
CA ALA A 81 23.08 9.38 2.36
C ALA A 81 21.88 9.95 1.59
N TYR A 82 20.70 9.35 1.76
CA TYR A 82 19.46 9.89 1.22
C TYR A 82 18.23 9.44 2.01
N ILE A 83 17.17 10.20 1.84
CA ILE A 83 15.81 9.86 2.28
C ILE A 83 14.90 9.97 1.07
N VAL A 84 14.10 8.95 0.83
CA VAL A 84 13.03 8.95 -0.19
C VAL A 84 11.70 8.70 0.52
N GLU A 85 10.74 9.56 0.28
CA GLU A 85 9.36 9.37 0.71
C GLU A 85 8.45 9.33 -0.50
N ILE A 86 7.60 8.32 -0.61
CA ILE A 86 6.62 8.19 -1.69
C ILE A 86 5.25 7.82 -1.13
N GLN A 87 4.22 8.42 -1.70
CA GLN A 87 2.84 8.00 -1.61
C GLN A 87 2.39 7.52 -2.99
N GLN A 88 2.43 6.21 -3.18
CA GLN A 88 1.93 5.56 -4.39
C GLN A 88 0.47 5.22 -4.21
N ALA A 89 -0.40 5.73 -5.06
CA ALA A 89 -1.83 5.56 -4.93
C ALA A 89 -2.45 4.85 -6.13
N GLY A 90 -3.63 4.28 -5.90
CA GLY A 90 -4.47 3.72 -6.95
C GLY A 90 -5.94 3.89 -6.62
N VAL A 91 -6.75 3.99 -7.66
CA VAL A 91 -8.22 3.93 -7.56
C VAL A 91 -8.67 2.56 -8.05
N PHE A 92 -9.39 1.86 -7.18
CA PHE A 92 -9.88 0.50 -7.42
C PHE A 92 -11.41 0.48 -7.38
N LEU A 93 -12.00 -0.19 -8.37
CA LEU A 93 -13.40 -0.61 -8.31
C LEU A 93 -13.47 -1.94 -7.56
N VAL A 94 -14.25 -1.98 -6.48
CA VAL A 94 -14.49 -3.20 -5.69
C VAL A 94 -15.99 -3.26 -5.40
N ALA A 95 -16.69 -4.12 -6.11
CA ALA A 95 -18.13 -4.31 -5.97
C ALA A 95 -18.46 -5.76 -5.57
N GLY A 96 -19.52 -5.94 -4.79
CA GLY A 96 -19.97 -7.26 -4.35
C GLY A 96 -19.02 -7.96 -3.34
N ILE A 97 -18.11 -7.21 -2.73
CA ILE A 97 -17.16 -7.69 -1.69
C ILE A 97 -17.33 -6.78 -0.49
N GLU A 98 -17.55 -7.37 0.69
CA GLU A 98 -17.85 -6.64 1.92
C GLU A 98 -17.13 -7.24 3.14
N GLY A 99 -17.20 -6.55 4.27
CA GLY A 99 -16.69 -7.00 5.55
C GLY A 99 -15.19 -7.31 5.57
N PRO A 100 -14.77 -8.41 6.24
CA PRO A 100 -13.35 -8.77 6.37
C PRO A 100 -12.66 -9.01 5.03
N GLN A 101 -13.39 -9.51 4.03
CA GLN A 101 -12.84 -9.75 2.69
C GLN A 101 -12.51 -8.43 1.97
N LEU A 102 -13.36 -7.41 2.09
CA LEU A 102 -13.07 -6.07 1.59
C LEU A 102 -11.85 -5.47 2.29
N GLY A 103 -11.77 -5.62 3.62
CA GLY A 103 -10.61 -5.16 4.40
C GLY A 103 -9.29 -5.76 3.92
N GLN A 104 -9.26 -7.07 3.68
CA GLN A 104 -8.07 -7.76 3.15
C GLN A 104 -7.74 -7.31 1.72
N MET A 105 -8.75 -7.12 0.88
CA MET A 105 -8.58 -6.62 -0.48
C MET A 105 -7.89 -5.25 -0.48
N LEU A 106 -8.39 -4.31 0.31
CA LEU A 106 -7.86 -2.96 0.38
C LEU A 106 -6.54 -2.85 1.17
N GLY A 107 -6.37 -3.69 2.20
CA GLY A 107 -5.20 -3.65 3.09
C GLY A 107 -4.01 -4.50 2.67
N ALA A 108 -4.21 -5.49 1.80
CA ALA A 108 -3.15 -6.40 1.35
C ALA A 108 -3.06 -6.51 -0.17
N TYR A 109 -4.14 -6.88 -0.85
CA TYR A 109 -4.12 -7.15 -2.28
C TYR A 109 -3.83 -5.89 -3.11
N CYS A 110 -4.52 -4.78 -2.86
CA CYS A 110 -4.27 -3.52 -3.55
C CYS A 110 -2.87 -2.97 -3.33
N PRO A 111 -2.32 -2.93 -2.09
CA PRO A 111 -0.93 -2.56 -1.86
C PRO A 111 0.09 -3.44 -2.60
N THR A 112 -0.18 -4.75 -2.72
CA THR A 112 0.66 -5.66 -3.50
C THR A 112 0.76 -5.24 -4.96
N ILE A 113 -0.34 -4.74 -5.54
CA ILE A 113 -0.36 -4.22 -6.91
C ILE A 113 0.42 -2.91 -7.02
N LEU A 114 0.34 -2.04 -6.01
CA LEU A 114 0.99 -0.72 -6.03
C LEU A 114 2.50 -0.78 -5.79
N PHE A 115 2.97 -1.79 -5.06
CA PHE A 115 4.37 -1.86 -4.64
C PHE A 115 5.41 -1.84 -5.77
N PRO A 116 5.25 -2.57 -6.90
CA PRO A 116 6.20 -2.50 -8.02
C PRO A 116 6.35 -1.09 -8.60
N TYR A 117 5.27 -0.31 -8.63
CA TYR A 117 5.29 1.08 -9.10
C TYR A 117 6.02 1.99 -8.12
N ALA A 118 5.77 1.83 -6.82
CA ALA A 118 6.49 2.56 -5.78
C ALA A 118 7.99 2.25 -5.81
N ARG A 119 8.36 0.98 -5.97
CA ARG A 119 9.75 0.54 -6.08
C ARG A 119 10.45 1.16 -7.29
N GLU A 120 9.81 1.18 -8.44
CA GLU A 120 10.36 1.79 -9.66
C GLU A 120 10.56 3.30 -9.47
N ALA A 121 9.60 4.00 -8.89
CA ALA A 121 9.70 5.43 -8.63
C ALA A 121 10.84 5.75 -7.64
N ILE A 122 11.02 4.95 -6.59
CA ILE A 122 12.13 5.08 -5.64
C ILE A 122 13.46 4.89 -6.34
N ASP A 123 13.65 3.81 -7.10
CA ASP A 123 14.89 3.55 -7.83
C ASP A 123 15.20 4.70 -8.83
N GLY A 124 14.17 5.22 -9.48
CA GLY A 124 14.30 6.35 -10.41
C GLY A 124 14.88 7.60 -9.75
N VAL A 125 14.42 7.99 -8.56
CA VAL A 125 14.94 9.17 -7.86
C VAL A 125 16.28 8.91 -7.20
N VAL A 126 16.53 7.71 -6.68
CA VAL A 126 17.83 7.31 -6.12
C VAL A 126 18.93 7.39 -7.19
N ASN A 127 18.67 6.90 -8.40
CA ASN A 127 19.58 7.03 -9.53
C ASN A 127 19.83 8.49 -9.94
N LYS A 128 18.79 9.32 -9.92
CA LYS A 128 18.93 10.77 -10.18
C LYS A 128 19.77 11.46 -9.10
N GLY A 129 19.76 10.93 -7.88
CA GLY A 129 20.63 11.36 -6.80
C GLY A 129 22.08 10.88 -6.91
N SER A 130 22.45 10.17 -7.97
CA SER A 130 23.77 9.56 -8.21
C SER A 130 24.14 8.46 -7.22
N PHE A 131 23.14 7.77 -6.67
CA PHE A 131 23.34 6.59 -5.82
C PHE A 131 23.03 5.31 -6.60
N PRO A 132 23.64 4.17 -6.22
CA PRO A 132 23.31 2.88 -6.79
C PRO A 132 21.81 2.54 -6.58
N ALA A 133 21.22 1.81 -7.51
CA ALA A 133 19.85 1.33 -7.41
C ALA A 133 19.65 0.52 -6.13
N LEU A 134 18.54 0.78 -5.43
CA LEU A 134 18.24 0.16 -4.15
C LEU A 134 17.67 -1.25 -4.31
N MET A 135 16.81 -1.46 -5.31
CA MET A 135 16.16 -2.73 -5.63
C MET A 135 15.49 -3.37 -4.41
N LEU A 136 14.48 -2.71 -3.84
CA LEU A 136 13.73 -3.22 -2.69
C LEU A 136 13.21 -4.64 -2.93
N ALA A 137 13.39 -5.51 -1.93
CA ALA A 137 12.84 -6.85 -1.95
C ALA A 137 11.30 -6.82 -1.93
N PRO A 138 10.63 -7.85 -2.49
CA PRO A 138 9.19 -7.98 -2.39
C PRO A 138 8.71 -7.97 -0.93
N VAL A 139 7.55 -7.36 -0.70
CA VAL A 139 6.91 -7.25 0.61
C VAL A 139 5.70 -8.17 0.68
N ASN A 140 5.56 -8.90 1.79
CA ASN A 140 4.38 -9.73 2.06
C ASN A 140 3.30 -8.89 2.77
N PHE A 141 2.42 -8.28 2.00
CA PHE A 141 1.35 -7.42 2.54
C PHE A 141 0.28 -8.22 3.29
N ASP A 142 0.03 -9.49 2.94
CA ASP A 142 -0.89 -10.34 3.69
C ASP A 142 -0.41 -10.57 5.12
N ALA A 143 0.87 -10.82 5.32
CA ALA A 143 1.46 -10.97 6.65
C ALA A 143 1.39 -9.67 7.46
N ILE A 144 1.66 -8.52 6.83
CA ILE A 144 1.58 -7.19 7.47
C ILE A 144 0.13 -6.90 7.88
N TYR A 145 -0.84 -7.17 7.02
CA TYR A 145 -2.26 -6.98 7.31
C TYR A 145 -2.73 -7.88 8.46
N ALA A 146 -2.34 -9.16 8.46
CA ALA A 146 -2.67 -10.08 9.54
C ALA A 146 -2.11 -9.61 10.89
N GLN A 147 -0.86 -9.13 10.93
CA GLN A 147 -0.24 -8.58 12.14
C GLN A 147 -0.96 -7.31 12.62
N ALA A 148 -1.37 -6.44 11.70
CA ALA A 148 -2.12 -5.23 12.05
C ALA A 148 -3.49 -5.56 12.66
N LEU A 149 -4.18 -6.58 12.15
CA LEU A 149 -5.44 -7.06 12.73
C LEU A 149 -5.25 -7.62 14.14
N GLN A 150 -4.21 -8.41 14.37
CA GLN A 150 -3.89 -8.98 15.69
C GLN A 150 -3.65 -7.86 16.72
N ARG A 151 -2.84 -6.85 16.38
CA ARG A 151 -2.58 -5.71 17.27
C ARG A 151 -3.87 -4.98 17.66
N LYS A 152 -4.76 -4.72 16.69
CA LYS A 152 -6.05 -4.07 16.97
C LYS A 152 -6.94 -4.90 17.90
N GLN A 153 -6.91 -6.23 17.79
CA GLN A 153 -7.66 -7.12 18.67
C GLN A 153 -7.08 -7.12 20.09
N GLU A 154 -5.76 -7.11 20.24
CA GLU A 154 -5.08 -7.05 21.53
C GLU A 154 -5.32 -5.72 22.25
N GLU A 155 -5.28 -4.60 21.52
CA GLU A 155 -5.63 -3.27 22.06
C GLU A 155 -7.08 -3.21 22.54
N ALA A 156 -8.04 -3.71 21.74
CA ALA A 156 -9.45 -3.75 22.10
C ALA A 156 -9.74 -4.65 23.31
N THR A 157 -9.01 -5.75 23.48
CA THR A 157 -9.13 -6.63 24.65
C THR A 157 -8.43 -6.08 25.89
N GLY A 158 -7.35 -5.31 25.72
CA GLY A 158 -6.62 -4.62 26.80
C GLY A 158 -7.45 -3.50 27.43
N GLU A 159 -8.11 -2.67 26.64
CA GLU A 159 -8.98 -1.60 27.13
C GLU A 159 -10.22 -2.14 27.87
N ALA A 160 -10.82 -3.24 27.39
CA ALA A 160 -11.94 -3.87 28.08
C ALA A 160 -11.57 -4.49 29.45
N GLY A 161 -10.29 -4.78 29.68
CA GLY A 161 -9.77 -5.32 30.94
C GLY A 161 -9.51 -4.26 32.01
N GLU A 162 -9.28 -3.00 31.64
CA GLU A 162 -9.05 -1.91 32.59
C GLU A 162 -10.35 -1.27 33.12
N GLU A 163 -11.43 -1.25 32.35
CA GLU A 163 -12.73 -0.73 32.80
C GLU A 163 -13.41 -1.61 33.87
N GLN A 164 -13.03 -2.88 34.01
CA GLN A 164 -13.61 -3.78 35.03
C GLN A 164 -12.91 -3.76 36.40
N LYS A 165 -11.83 -2.96 36.56
CA LYS A 165 -11.09 -2.89 37.83
C LYS A 165 -11.39 -1.65 38.69
N THR A 166 -12.33 -0.82 38.30
CA THR A 166 -12.75 0.37 39.07
C THR A 166 -14.22 0.28 39.50
N HIS A 167 -14.53 -0.73 40.31
CA HIS A 167 -15.72 -0.70 41.19
C HIS A 167 -15.45 -1.52 42.45
#